data_f0a642d72a4859a75ffa201cafca1417
#
_entry.id   f0a642d72a4859a75ffa201cafca1417
#
_cell.length_a   1.000
_cell.length_b   1.000
_cell.length_c   1.000
_cell.angle_alpha   90.00
_cell.angle_beta   90.00
_cell.angle_gamma   90.00
#
_symmetry.space_group_name_H-M   'P 1'
#
loop_
_entity.id
_entity.type
_entity.pdbx_description
1 polymer ?
#
loop_
_entity_poly.entity_id
_entity_poly.type
_entity_poly.pdbx_seq_one_letter_code
_entity_poly.pdbx_strand_id
1 'polypeptide(L)'
;MKTLIKNAIIINENTLFQGDLLIEGERIAQIGSHITPKGNYEVIEAEGKYLIPGVIDDQVHFREPGLTHKATIATESRAAVAGGVTTFFEQPNTVPQTVTIPLLEEKFAIAKQSSFANYSFFLGGTNDNLEELKRLDKNACAGVKLFLGSSTGNMLVDNEKTIEAIFNNVDLVIAAHCEDEATIRKNLAHYQALYGEDIPIDLHPYIRSAEACYLSSSRAIALAEKTGARLHVFHLSTAKETDLFRNDIPLKDKKITAEVCVHHLWFSEEDYTTRGAFIKWNPAVKTADDRTALWRALLDDRLDVIATDHAPHTLEEKQRKGYLNIPSGAPLVQHSLVAMLEKAYKGAISIKKIVEKMCHNPAILFQVKDRGFLREGYYADLVLVDLDTQWTVQKNNLLYKCGWSPLEGQQFHSAVVSTFVNGKQVYHNGKLIAEPQGQRITFNR
;
A
#
# COMPACT_ATOMS: atom_id res chain seq x y z
N MET A 1 -22.83 -9.77 18.87
CA MET A 1 -23.19 -8.36 19.01
C MET A 1 -23.64 -7.87 17.64
N LYS A 2 -24.70 -7.06 17.57
CA LYS A 2 -25.16 -6.47 16.31
C LYS A 2 -24.90 -4.96 16.37
N THR A 3 -24.48 -4.38 15.26
CA THR A 3 -24.28 -2.93 15.14
C THR A 3 -24.96 -2.45 13.86
N LEU A 4 -25.84 -1.47 13.97
CA LEU A 4 -26.50 -0.82 12.84
C LEU A 4 -25.84 0.52 12.57
N ILE A 5 -25.18 0.65 11.41
CA ILE A 5 -24.72 1.94 10.88
C ILE A 5 -25.88 2.50 10.07
N LYS A 6 -26.41 3.68 10.47
CA LYS A 6 -27.66 4.21 9.97
C LYS A 6 -27.45 5.51 9.21
N ASN A 7 -28.24 5.70 8.16
CA ASN A 7 -28.28 6.93 7.35
C ASN A 7 -26.95 7.31 6.67
N ALA A 8 -26.05 6.35 6.41
CA ALA A 8 -24.79 6.61 5.74
C ALA A 8 -24.95 6.84 4.23
N ILE A 9 -24.04 7.60 3.63
CA ILE A 9 -23.87 7.64 2.18
C ILE A 9 -22.93 6.47 1.83
N ILE A 10 -23.48 5.39 1.32
CA ILE A 10 -22.76 4.16 1.03
C ILE A 10 -22.15 4.23 -0.36
N ILE A 11 -20.84 3.98 -0.47
CA ILE A 11 -20.11 3.87 -1.75
C ILE A 11 -19.54 2.46 -1.88
N ASN A 12 -19.98 1.76 -2.92
CA ASN A 12 -19.52 0.42 -3.25
C ASN A 12 -19.78 0.13 -4.73
N GLU A 13 -18.84 -0.56 -5.40
CA GLU A 13 -18.98 -1.03 -6.79
C GLU A 13 -19.52 0.05 -7.75
N ASN A 14 -18.90 1.20 -7.73
CA ASN A 14 -19.25 2.37 -8.53
C ASN A 14 -20.67 2.93 -8.28
N THR A 15 -21.37 2.48 -7.26
CA THR A 15 -22.67 3.02 -6.82
C THR A 15 -22.50 3.99 -5.64
N LEU A 16 -23.46 4.88 -5.45
CA LEU A 16 -23.58 5.77 -4.31
C LEU A 16 -25.05 5.91 -3.96
N PHE A 17 -25.44 5.59 -2.72
CA PHE A 17 -26.80 5.71 -2.23
C PHE A 17 -26.83 5.94 -0.72
N GLN A 18 -27.90 6.55 -0.22
CA GLN A 18 -28.13 6.68 1.21
C GLN A 18 -28.81 5.42 1.75
N GLY A 19 -28.29 4.89 2.86
CA GLY A 19 -28.83 3.66 3.44
C GLY A 19 -28.22 3.27 4.77
N ASP A 20 -28.62 2.10 5.21
CA ASP A 20 -28.20 1.46 6.46
C ASP A 20 -27.36 0.21 6.16
N LEU A 21 -26.43 -0.12 7.07
CA LEU A 21 -25.68 -1.36 7.04
C LEU A 21 -25.71 -2.02 8.43
N LEU A 22 -26.13 -3.29 8.47
CA LEU A 22 -26.15 -4.10 9.69
C LEU A 22 -24.94 -5.02 9.74
N ILE A 23 -24.20 -4.94 10.83
CA ILE A 23 -23.13 -5.88 11.19
C ILE A 23 -23.67 -6.90 12.18
N GLU A 24 -23.39 -8.19 11.96
CA GLU A 24 -23.65 -9.27 12.91
C GLU A 24 -22.40 -10.13 13.08
N GLY A 25 -21.83 -10.10 14.29
CA GLY A 25 -20.52 -10.71 14.54
C GLY A 25 -19.41 -10.03 13.73
N GLU A 26 -18.74 -10.79 12.88
CA GLU A 26 -17.65 -10.29 12.02
C GLU A 26 -18.11 -9.91 10.61
N ARG A 27 -19.40 -10.12 10.28
CA ARG A 27 -19.89 -10.04 8.91
C ARG A 27 -20.94 -8.95 8.71
N ILE A 28 -21.01 -8.48 7.46
CA ILE A 28 -22.11 -7.65 6.99
C ILE A 28 -23.33 -8.57 6.85
N ALA A 29 -24.36 -8.33 7.66
CA ALA A 29 -25.58 -9.13 7.65
C ALA A 29 -26.60 -8.61 6.66
N GLN A 30 -26.71 -7.29 6.51
CA GLN A 30 -27.69 -6.67 5.61
C GLN A 30 -27.24 -5.28 5.17
N ILE A 31 -27.59 -4.92 3.93
CA ILE A 31 -27.44 -3.56 3.39
C ILE A 31 -28.77 -3.15 2.77
N GLY A 32 -29.28 -1.96 3.06
CA GLY A 32 -30.56 -1.51 2.52
C GLY A 32 -30.86 -0.03 2.79
N SER A 33 -31.92 0.49 2.20
CA SER A 33 -32.34 1.89 2.41
C SER A 33 -32.85 2.16 3.82
N HIS A 34 -33.40 1.14 4.47
CA HIS A 34 -33.85 1.19 5.87
C HIS A 34 -33.82 -0.22 6.45
N ILE A 35 -33.17 -0.39 7.60
CA ILE A 35 -33.03 -1.66 8.28
C ILE A 35 -33.60 -1.54 9.71
N THR A 36 -34.46 -2.47 10.08
CA THR A 36 -34.98 -2.61 11.45
C THR A 36 -34.54 -3.98 12.00
N PRO A 37 -33.38 -4.06 12.69
CA PRO A 37 -32.89 -5.32 13.21
C PRO A 37 -33.77 -5.90 14.31
N LYS A 38 -33.83 -7.25 14.41
CA LYS A 38 -34.50 -7.92 15.54
C LYS A 38 -33.51 -8.09 16.69
N GLY A 39 -33.99 -7.97 17.92
CA GLY A 39 -33.21 -8.15 19.16
C GLY A 39 -32.40 -6.90 19.53
N ASN A 40 -31.39 -7.08 20.38
CA ASN A 40 -30.57 -5.97 20.85
C ASN A 40 -29.48 -5.64 19.84
N TYR A 41 -29.29 -4.38 19.57
CA TYR A 41 -28.23 -3.85 18.67
C TYR A 41 -27.81 -2.45 19.12
N GLU A 42 -26.58 -2.12 18.78
CA GLU A 42 -26.03 -0.77 18.91
C GLU A 42 -26.31 0.02 17.62
N VAL A 43 -26.59 1.32 17.75
CA VAL A 43 -26.81 2.22 16.61
C VAL A 43 -25.67 3.22 16.52
N ILE A 44 -25.11 3.36 15.31
CA ILE A 44 -24.16 4.40 14.96
C ILE A 44 -24.82 5.28 13.91
N GLU A 45 -25.16 6.52 14.29
CA GLU A 45 -25.70 7.50 13.35
C GLU A 45 -24.58 8.03 12.45
N ALA A 46 -24.79 7.88 11.16
CA ALA A 46 -23.80 8.24 10.14
C ALA A 46 -24.32 9.26 9.12
N GLU A 47 -25.36 10.03 9.51
CA GLU A 47 -25.94 11.06 8.64
C GLU A 47 -24.88 12.04 8.13
N GLY A 48 -24.87 12.28 6.81
CA GLY A 48 -23.91 13.14 6.14
C GLY A 48 -22.50 12.53 5.96
N LYS A 49 -22.24 11.32 6.50
CA LYS A 49 -20.93 10.66 6.38
C LYS A 49 -20.95 9.56 5.34
N TYR A 50 -19.77 9.29 4.79
CA TYR A 50 -19.59 8.30 3.74
C TYR A 50 -19.08 6.98 4.33
N LEU A 51 -19.79 5.89 4.04
CA LEU A 51 -19.40 4.53 4.40
C LEU A 51 -18.81 3.84 3.19
N ILE A 52 -17.55 3.42 3.31
CA ILE A 52 -16.79 2.74 2.27
C ILE A 52 -16.25 1.41 2.79
N PRO A 53 -15.88 0.45 1.90
CA PRO A 53 -15.10 -0.71 2.31
C PRO A 53 -13.77 -0.28 2.93
N GLY A 54 -13.24 -1.10 3.81
CA GLY A 54 -11.90 -0.89 4.35
C GLY A 54 -10.84 -0.88 3.26
N VAL A 55 -9.89 0.06 3.37
CA VAL A 55 -8.76 0.16 2.46
C VAL A 55 -7.84 -1.06 2.61
N ILE A 56 -7.36 -1.59 1.49
CA ILE A 56 -6.35 -2.64 1.42
C ILE A 56 -5.07 -2.01 0.86
N ASP A 57 -4.02 -1.93 1.67
CA ASP A 57 -2.71 -1.41 1.27
C ASP A 57 -1.78 -2.60 1.00
N ASP A 58 -1.48 -2.85 -0.25
CA ASP A 58 -0.73 -4.03 -0.68
C ASP A 58 0.79 -3.83 -0.65
N GLN A 59 1.26 -2.65 -0.21
CA GLN A 59 2.70 -2.40 -0.10
C GLN A 59 3.06 -1.57 1.14
N VAL A 60 3.47 -2.26 2.21
CA VAL A 60 3.97 -1.63 3.44
C VAL A 60 5.22 -2.30 3.97
N HIS A 61 6.03 -1.57 4.76
CA HIS A 61 7.20 -2.03 5.48
C HIS A 61 7.07 -1.70 6.97
N PHE A 62 6.41 -2.57 7.74
CA PHE A 62 6.20 -2.37 9.18
C PHE A 62 7.41 -2.74 10.04
N ARG A 63 8.51 -3.16 9.37
CA ARG A 63 9.84 -3.30 9.96
C ARG A 63 10.02 -4.42 10.98
N GLU A 64 9.03 -5.21 11.26
CA GLU A 64 9.10 -6.32 12.22
C GLU A 64 9.06 -7.67 11.48
N PRO A 65 9.96 -8.59 11.86
CA PRO A 65 10.96 -8.54 12.93
C PRO A 65 12.23 -7.75 12.61
N GLY A 66 13.05 -7.51 13.65
CA GLY A 66 14.45 -7.10 13.59
C GLY A 66 14.73 -5.61 13.39
N LEU A 67 13.84 -4.85 12.77
CA LEU A 67 14.00 -3.41 12.56
C LEU A 67 13.04 -2.60 13.45
N THR A 68 12.70 -3.15 14.59
CA THR A 68 11.65 -2.65 15.50
C THR A 68 11.95 -1.29 16.12
N HIS A 69 13.20 -0.81 16.08
CA HIS A 69 13.52 0.56 16.45
C HIS A 69 12.84 1.60 15.56
N LYS A 70 12.58 1.26 14.28
CA LYS A 70 11.90 2.13 13.30
C LYS A 70 10.39 2.05 13.40
N ALA A 71 9.85 0.83 13.46
CA ALA A 71 8.42 0.54 13.48
C ALA A 71 8.16 -0.90 13.93
N THR A 72 6.92 -1.20 14.33
CA THR A 72 6.44 -2.55 14.63
C THR A 72 5.09 -2.79 14.00
N ILE A 73 4.69 -4.05 13.83
CA ILE A 73 3.33 -4.39 13.35
C ILE A 73 2.27 -3.75 14.27
N ALA A 74 2.51 -3.76 15.58
CA ALA A 74 1.61 -3.13 16.56
C ALA A 74 1.46 -1.62 16.32
N THR A 75 2.54 -0.88 16.14
CA THR A 75 2.49 0.58 15.99
C THR A 75 1.92 1.00 14.65
N GLU A 76 2.37 0.36 13.57
CA GLU A 76 1.96 0.79 12.24
C GLU A 76 0.55 0.29 11.86
N SER A 77 0.09 -0.85 12.42
CA SER A 77 -1.31 -1.26 12.25
C SER A 77 -2.30 -0.34 12.98
N ARG A 78 -1.87 0.31 14.10
CA ARG A 78 -2.64 1.40 14.74
C ARG A 78 -2.76 2.61 13.82
N ALA A 79 -1.64 3.02 13.22
CA ALA A 79 -1.62 4.10 12.25
C ALA A 79 -2.46 3.76 11.01
N ALA A 80 -2.41 2.50 10.54
CA ALA A 80 -3.20 2.00 9.43
C ALA A 80 -4.71 2.13 9.69
N VAL A 81 -5.22 1.60 10.81
CA VAL A 81 -6.66 1.69 11.10
C VAL A 81 -7.12 3.13 11.36
N ALA A 82 -6.26 3.99 11.91
CA ALA A 82 -6.56 5.42 12.03
C ALA A 82 -6.67 6.11 10.66
N GLY A 83 -5.98 5.61 9.65
CA GLY A 83 -6.07 6.04 8.25
C GLY A 83 -7.13 5.33 7.42
N GLY A 84 -7.92 4.42 8.01
CA GLY A 84 -8.94 3.65 7.28
C GLY A 84 -8.41 2.41 6.56
N VAL A 85 -7.13 2.07 6.75
CA VAL A 85 -6.55 0.83 6.20
C VAL A 85 -6.89 -0.33 7.12
N THR A 86 -7.74 -1.22 6.66
CA THR A 86 -8.22 -2.39 7.42
C THR A 86 -7.45 -3.66 7.12
N THR A 87 -6.69 -3.67 6.03
CA THR A 87 -5.87 -4.80 5.59
C THR A 87 -4.57 -4.28 4.97
N PHE A 88 -3.44 -4.91 5.31
CA PHE A 88 -2.15 -4.59 4.72
C PHE A 88 -1.37 -5.83 4.28
N PHE A 89 -0.51 -5.67 3.25
CA PHE A 89 0.44 -6.68 2.82
C PHE A 89 1.86 -6.18 3.03
N GLU A 90 2.60 -6.83 3.91
CA GLU A 90 3.94 -6.40 4.28
C GLU A 90 5.02 -7.11 3.49
N GLN A 91 6.08 -6.37 3.22
CA GLN A 91 7.22 -6.77 2.42
C GLN A 91 8.21 -7.65 3.22
N PRO A 92 8.99 -8.52 2.54
CA PRO A 92 9.84 -9.52 3.19
C PRO A 92 11.20 -9.00 3.67
N ASN A 93 11.58 -7.74 3.41
CA ASN A 93 12.89 -7.18 3.72
C ASN A 93 13.05 -6.75 5.18
N THR A 94 12.76 -7.68 6.08
CA THR A 94 12.95 -7.61 7.54
C THR A 94 14.28 -8.23 7.97
N VAL A 95 14.54 -8.36 9.28
CA VAL A 95 15.74 -9.02 9.82
C VAL A 95 15.31 -10.04 10.89
N PRO A 96 15.38 -11.36 10.59
CA PRO A 96 15.80 -11.95 9.31
C PRO A 96 14.84 -11.61 8.16
N GLN A 97 15.33 -11.74 6.91
CA GLN A 97 14.50 -11.60 5.72
C GLN A 97 13.50 -12.76 5.63
N THR A 98 12.26 -12.47 5.23
CA THR A 98 11.20 -13.47 5.13
C THR A 98 11.33 -14.23 3.79
N VAL A 99 12.29 -15.14 3.70
CA VAL A 99 12.64 -15.88 2.47
C VAL A 99 12.41 -17.40 2.57
N THR A 100 11.89 -17.87 3.69
CA THR A 100 11.49 -19.27 3.92
C THR A 100 10.09 -19.35 4.53
N ILE A 101 9.39 -20.47 4.34
CA ILE A 101 8.05 -20.69 4.91
C ILE A 101 8.08 -20.61 6.45
N PRO A 102 9.05 -21.19 7.18
CA PRO A 102 9.13 -21.01 8.64
C PRO A 102 9.22 -19.55 9.07
N LEU A 103 10.05 -18.71 8.42
CA LEU A 103 10.15 -17.28 8.73
C LEU A 103 8.86 -16.51 8.40
N LEU A 104 8.15 -16.94 7.36
CA LEU A 104 6.84 -16.38 7.03
C LEU A 104 5.82 -16.70 8.13
N GLU A 105 5.78 -17.92 8.64
CA GLU A 105 4.87 -18.33 9.72
C GLU A 105 5.22 -17.66 11.07
N GLU A 106 6.50 -17.46 11.37
CA GLU A 106 6.92 -16.66 12.53
C GLU A 106 6.37 -15.24 12.47
N LYS A 107 6.43 -14.61 11.28
CA LYS A 107 5.90 -13.25 11.06
C LYS A 107 4.38 -13.22 11.21
N PHE A 108 3.67 -14.23 10.72
CA PHE A 108 2.23 -14.40 10.98
C PHE A 108 1.93 -14.53 12.48
N ALA A 109 2.76 -15.25 13.23
CA ALA A 109 2.59 -15.42 14.67
C ALA A 109 2.77 -14.10 15.44
N ILE A 110 3.71 -13.24 15.03
CA ILE A 110 3.89 -11.88 15.59
C ILE A 110 2.63 -11.03 15.33
N ALA A 111 2.16 -11.00 14.08
CA ALA A 111 1.00 -10.20 13.71
C ALA A 111 -0.29 -10.63 14.43
N LYS A 112 -0.47 -11.95 14.63
CA LYS A 112 -1.61 -12.49 15.35
C LYS A 112 -1.77 -11.92 16.78
N GLN A 113 -0.66 -11.55 17.41
CA GLN A 113 -0.68 -11.04 18.78
C GLN A 113 -0.91 -9.55 18.89
N SER A 114 -0.62 -8.78 17.82
CA SER A 114 -0.44 -7.34 17.96
C SER A 114 -1.12 -6.49 16.88
N SER A 115 -1.60 -7.09 15.79
CA SER A 115 -2.12 -6.32 14.66
C SER A 115 -3.55 -5.85 14.88
N PHE A 116 -3.79 -4.55 14.71
CA PHE A 116 -5.14 -3.95 14.70
C PHE A 116 -5.85 -4.12 13.36
N ALA A 117 -5.11 -4.15 12.24
CA ALA A 117 -5.61 -4.40 10.89
C ALA A 117 -5.37 -5.87 10.49
N ASN A 118 -6.16 -6.38 9.55
CA ASN A 118 -5.94 -7.67 8.91
C ASN A 118 -4.63 -7.65 8.12
N TYR A 119 -4.03 -8.80 7.93
CA TYR A 119 -2.68 -8.87 7.37
C TYR A 119 -2.43 -10.06 6.46
N SER A 120 -1.57 -9.85 5.50
CA SER A 120 -0.82 -10.88 4.81
C SER A 120 0.62 -10.41 4.58
N PHE A 121 1.47 -11.35 4.16
CA PHE A 121 2.89 -11.09 3.92
C PHE A 121 3.28 -11.66 2.57
N PHE A 122 4.31 -11.07 1.95
CA PHE A 122 4.97 -11.66 0.80
C PHE A 122 6.13 -12.54 1.26
N LEU A 123 6.32 -13.67 0.57
CA LEU A 123 7.57 -14.41 0.65
C LEU A 123 8.58 -13.81 -0.32
N GLY A 124 9.78 -13.49 0.15
CA GLY A 124 10.84 -12.95 -0.69
C GLY A 124 11.47 -14.01 -1.57
N GLY A 125 11.58 -13.72 -2.87
CA GLY A 125 12.44 -14.48 -3.78
C GLY A 125 13.89 -14.03 -3.65
N THR A 126 14.81 -14.99 -3.81
CA THR A 126 16.26 -14.79 -3.85
C THR A 126 16.86 -15.56 -5.02
N ASN A 127 18.14 -15.40 -5.28
CA ASN A 127 18.81 -16.20 -6.32
C ASN A 127 18.81 -17.72 -6.03
N ASP A 128 18.51 -18.15 -4.79
CA ASP A 128 18.77 -19.53 -4.34
C ASP A 128 17.55 -20.25 -3.73
N ASN A 129 16.36 -19.60 -3.60
CA ASN A 129 15.23 -20.19 -2.86
C ASN A 129 14.02 -20.63 -3.71
N LEU A 130 14.22 -20.91 -5.00
CA LEU A 130 13.12 -21.30 -5.92
C LEU A 130 12.29 -22.46 -5.38
N GLU A 131 12.93 -23.50 -4.81
CA GLU A 131 12.22 -24.69 -4.29
C GLU A 131 11.34 -24.34 -3.07
N GLU A 132 11.71 -23.33 -2.29
CA GLU A 132 10.87 -22.79 -1.23
C GLU A 132 9.63 -22.07 -1.79
N LEU A 133 9.84 -21.25 -2.83
CA LEU A 133 8.72 -20.53 -3.50
C LEU A 133 7.70 -21.49 -4.10
N LYS A 134 8.13 -22.61 -4.67
CA LYS A 134 7.25 -23.64 -5.26
C LYS A 134 6.36 -24.37 -4.25
N ARG A 135 6.79 -24.43 -2.98
CA ARG A 135 6.05 -25.09 -1.89
C ARG A 135 5.05 -24.19 -1.18
N LEU A 136 5.01 -22.91 -1.55
CA LEU A 136 4.17 -21.93 -0.88
C LEU A 136 2.67 -22.25 -1.09
N ASP A 137 1.89 -22.26 0.00
CA ASP A 137 0.45 -22.40 -0.09
C ASP A 137 -0.18 -21.14 -0.72
N LYS A 138 -0.82 -21.34 -1.86
CA LYS A 138 -1.44 -20.27 -2.65
C LYS A 138 -2.50 -19.48 -1.87
N ASN A 139 -3.16 -20.11 -0.90
CA ASN A 139 -4.25 -19.48 -0.14
C ASN A 139 -3.78 -18.82 1.14
N ALA A 140 -2.51 -18.96 1.51
CA ALA A 140 -2.00 -18.58 2.81
C ALA A 140 -1.19 -17.28 2.85
N CYS A 141 -0.81 -16.73 1.70
CA CYS A 141 0.02 -15.50 1.64
C CYS A 141 -0.34 -14.61 0.46
N ALA A 142 0.10 -13.35 0.47
CA ALA A 142 -0.17 -12.37 -0.58
C ALA A 142 0.43 -12.79 -1.94
N GLY A 143 1.66 -13.29 -1.94
CA GLY A 143 2.39 -13.67 -3.14
C GLY A 143 3.89 -13.75 -2.91
N VAL A 144 4.64 -13.69 -3.99
CA VAL A 144 6.11 -13.65 -3.97
C VAL A 144 6.59 -12.25 -4.30
N LYS A 145 7.53 -11.71 -3.51
CA LYS A 145 8.18 -10.42 -3.76
C LYS A 145 9.55 -10.59 -4.36
N LEU A 146 9.80 -9.89 -5.47
CA LEU A 146 11.12 -9.78 -6.08
C LEU A 146 11.64 -8.34 -6.02
N PHE A 147 12.92 -8.20 -5.70
CA PHE A 147 13.68 -6.98 -5.87
C PHE A 147 14.58 -7.14 -7.10
N LEU A 148 14.14 -6.62 -8.24
CA LEU A 148 14.89 -6.65 -9.52
C LEU A 148 15.87 -5.47 -9.65
N GLY A 149 16.08 -4.75 -8.56
CA GLY A 149 17.02 -3.65 -8.37
C GLY A 149 16.98 -3.21 -6.91
N SER A 150 18.09 -2.64 -6.45
CA SER A 150 18.24 -1.93 -5.17
C SER A 150 17.49 -2.51 -3.98
N SER A 151 18.01 -3.58 -3.42
CA SER A 151 17.48 -4.16 -2.20
C SER A 151 18.38 -3.85 -1.00
N THR A 152 17.77 -3.76 0.20
CA THR A 152 18.48 -3.82 1.47
C THR A 152 18.80 -5.30 1.79
N GLY A 153 20.05 -5.60 2.07
CA GLY A 153 20.50 -6.96 2.34
C GLY A 153 20.69 -7.80 1.05
N ASN A 154 20.61 -9.13 1.18
CA ASN A 154 20.85 -10.08 0.09
C ASN A 154 19.56 -10.49 -0.65
N MET A 155 18.65 -9.53 -0.92
CA MET A 155 17.37 -9.82 -1.59
C MET A 155 17.35 -9.36 -3.06
N LEU A 156 18.44 -8.84 -3.59
CA LEU A 156 18.55 -8.54 -5.01
C LEU A 156 18.51 -9.85 -5.80
N VAL A 157 17.59 -9.97 -6.74
CA VAL A 157 17.54 -11.08 -7.69
C VAL A 157 18.02 -10.53 -9.03
N ASP A 158 19.27 -10.84 -9.37
CA ASP A 158 19.96 -10.32 -10.55
C ASP A 158 20.43 -11.43 -11.52
N ASN A 159 20.26 -12.69 -11.13
CA ASN A 159 20.53 -13.82 -12.00
C ASN A 159 19.35 -14.04 -12.96
N GLU A 160 19.55 -13.76 -14.25
CA GLU A 160 18.50 -13.87 -15.27
C GLU A 160 17.87 -15.27 -15.34
N LYS A 161 18.68 -16.34 -15.19
CA LYS A 161 18.16 -17.72 -15.19
C LYS A 161 17.27 -17.98 -13.99
N THR A 162 17.62 -17.47 -12.83
CA THR A 162 16.79 -17.59 -11.62
C THR A 162 15.50 -16.79 -11.77
N ILE A 163 15.55 -15.57 -12.29
CA ILE A 163 14.35 -14.75 -12.55
C ILE A 163 13.41 -15.51 -13.50
N GLU A 164 13.93 -16.00 -14.63
CA GLU A 164 13.15 -16.79 -15.59
C GLU A 164 12.57 -18.07 -14.95
N ALA A 165 13.34 -18.77 -14.12
CA ALA A 165 12.87 -19.95 -13.42
C ALA A 165 11.76 -19.62 -12.41
N ILE A 166 11.83 -18.50 -11.68
CA ILE A 166 10.77 -18.05 -10.78
C ILE A 166 9.49 -17.75 -11.58
N PHE A 167 9.59 -16.98 -12.66
CA PHE A 167 8.43 -16.63 -13.49
C PHE A 167 7.77 -17.87 -14.15
N ASN A 168 8.54 -18.90 -14.46
CA ASN A 168 8.00 -20.15 -15.04
C ASN A 168 7.34 -21.08 -14.00
N ASN A 169 7.71 -20.98 -12.72
CA ASN A 169 7.34 -21.99 -11.72
C ASN A 169 6.47 -21.46 -10.56
N VAL A 170 6.35 -20.14 -10.39
CA VAL A 170 5.53 -19.55 -9.33
C VAL A 170 4.15 -19.23 -9.86
N ASP A 171 3.15 -19.96 -9.36
CA ASP A 171 1.74 -19.80 -9.72
C ASP A 171 1.02 -18.87 -8.71
N LEU A 172 1.64 -17.74 -8.36
CA LEU A 172 1.15 -16.69 -7.49
C LEU A 172 1.43 -15.33 -8.12
N VAL A 173 0.86 -14.28 -7.54
CA VAL A 173 1.27 -12.92 -7.92
C VAL A 173 2.75 -12.74 -7.57
N ILE A 174 3.55 -12.40 -8.58
CA ILE A 174 4.94 -11.96 -8.43
C ILE A 174 4.89 -10.43 -8.36
N ALA A 175 5.09 -9.89 -7.17
CA ALA A 175 5.16 -8.45 -6.95
C ALA A 175 6.62 -7.99 -7.07
N ALA A 176 6.90 -7.05 -7.96
CA ALA A 176 8.27 -6.69 -8.31
C ALA A 176 8.57 -5.21 -8.09
N HIS A 177 9.68 -4.94 -7.38
CA HIS A 177 10.37 -3.65 -7.42
C HIS A 177 11.27 -3.63 -8.65
N CYS A 178 11.05 -2.69 -9.56
CA CYS A 178 11.70 -2.63 -10.86
C CYS A 178 12.56 -1.37 -11.02
N GLU A 179 13.87 -1.52 -10.81
CA GLU A 179 14.88 -0.51 -11.14
C GLU A 179 16.16 -1.22 -11.64
N ASP A 180 16.75 -0.71 -12.71
CA ASP A 180 17.98 -1.31 -13.29
C ASP A 180 19.20 -0.90 -12.47
N GLU A 181 19.75 -1.84 -11.72
CA GLU A 181 20.87 -1.62 -10.80
C GLU A 181 22.14 -1.10 -11.52
N ALA A 182 22.41 -1.58 -12.74
CA ALA A 182 23.57 -1.13 -13.51
C ALA A 182 23.47 0.36 -13.86
N THR A 183 22.29 0.81 -14.27
CA THR A 183 22.01 2.22 -14.56
C THR A 183 22.14 3.08 -13.30
N ILE A 184 21.59 2.62 -12.17
CA ILE A 184 21.69 3.34 -10.89
C ILE A 184 23.15 3.48 -10.46
N ARG A 185 23.95 2.41 -10.50
CA ARG A 185 25.36 2.45 -10.12
C ARG A 185 26.15 3.39 -11.02
N LYS A 186 25.91 3.38 -12.33
CA LYS A 186 26.55 4.30 -13.29
C LYS A 186 26.21 5.75 -12.94
N ASN A 187 24.93 6.06 -12.70
CA ASN A 187 24.51 7.41 -12.36
C ASN A 187 25.07 7.86 -11.01
N LEU A 188 25.04 6.98 -10.01
CA LEU A 188 25.62 7.25 -8.69
C LEU A 188 27.11 7.57 -8.79
N ALA A 189 27.88 6.75 -9.52
CA ALA A 189 29.31 6.98 -9.72
C ALA A 189 29.60 8.32 -10.41
N HIS A 190 28.78 8.72 -11.37
CA HIS A 190 28.86 10.03 -12.02
C HIS A 190 28.71 11.18 -11.01
N TYR A 191 27.68 11.14 -10.18
CA TYR A 191 27.45 12.21 -9.20
C TYR A 191 28.43 12.16 -8.02
N GLN A 192 28.92 11.00 -7.63
CA GLN A 192 30.00 10.87 -6.65
C GLN A 192 31.31 11.48 -7.15
N ALA A 193 31.61 11.38 -8.45
CA ALA A 193 32.79 12.01 -9.04
C ALA A 193 32.68 13.56 -9.02
N LEU A 194 31.46 14.12 -9.09
CA LEU A 194 31.22 15.56 -9.07
C LEU A 194 31.13 16.16 -7.65
N TYR A 195 30.51 15.44 -6.70
CA TYR A 195 30.13 15.96 -5.39
C TYR A 195 30.78 15.23 -4.21
N GLY A 196 31.51 14.13 -4.45
CA GLY A 196 32.05 13.28 -3.38
C GLY A 196 30.93 12.62 -2.58
N GLU A 197 30.97 12.76 -1.25
CA GLU A 197 29.94 12.24 -0.35
C GLU A 197 28.75 13.19 -0.18
N ASP A 198 28.92 14.46 -0.57
CA ASP A 198 27.93 15.54 -0.39
C ASP A 198 26.99 15.70 -1.61
N ILE A 199 26.56 14.59 -2.18
CA ILE A 199 25.58 14.60 -3.29
C ILE A 199 24.29 15.30 -2.83
N PRO A 200 23.84 16.37 -3.52
CA PRO A 200 22.57 17.03 -3.23
C PRO A 200 21.37 16.07 -3.34
N ILE A 201 20.40 16.20 -2.41
CA ILE A 201 19.26 15.29 -2.35
C ILE A 201 18.32 15.41 -3.57
N ASP A 202 18.23 16.54 -4.18
CA ASP A 202 17.47 16.82 -5.41
C ASP A 202 18.03 16.09 -6.65
N LEU A 203 19.23 15.54 -6.57
CA LEU A 203 19.78 14.64 -7.58
C LEU A 203 19.28 13.19 -7.45
N HIS A 204 18.50 12.87 -6.42
CA HIS A 204 17.95 11.52 -6.22
C HIS A 204 17.18 10.99 -7.45
N PRO A 205 16.27 11.76 -8.11
CA PRO A 205 15.56 11.30 -9.30
C PRO A 205 16.46 11.12 -10.54
N TYR A 206 17.64 11.71 -10.58
CA TYR A 206 18.59 11.52 -11.66
C TYR A 206 19.50 10.31 -11.43
N ILE A 207 19.81 10.00 -10.17
CA ILE A 207 20.53 8.77 -9.80
C ILE A 207 19.60 7.58 -10.04
N ARG A 208 18.39 7.61 -9.51
CA ARG A 208 17.34 6.62 -9.69
C ARG A 208 16.40 7.08 -10.79
N SER A 209 16.95 7.07 -12.01
CA SER A 209 16.37 7.73 -13.16
C SER A 209 15.13 7.00 -13.72
N ALA A 210 14.33 7.73 -14.50
CA ALA A 210 13.21 7.16 -15.25
C ALA A 210 13.67 6.04 -16.20
N GLU A 211 14.88 6.12 -16.75
CA GLU A 211 15.46 5.07 -17.58
C GLU A 211 15.72 3.78 -16.78
N ALA A 212 16.24 3.90 -15.54
CA ALA A 212 16.45 2.74 -14.68
C ALA A 212 15.14 2.00 -14.38
N CYS A 213 14.05 2.73 -14.10
CA CYS A 213 12.73 2.16 -13.89
C CYS A 213 12.22 1.46 -15.16
N TYR A 214 12.23 2.15 -16.30
CA TYR A 214 11.72 1.64 -17.56
C TYR A 214 12.45 0.38 -18.04
N LEU A 215 13.79 0.34 -17.96
CA LEU A 215 14.58 -0.82 -18.37
C LEU A 215 14.24 -2.07 -17.56
N SER A 216 14.04 -1.93 -16.26
CA SER A 216 13.71 -3.05 -15.38
C SER A 216 12.25 -3.50 -15.56
N SER A 217 11.29 -2.57 -15.53
CA SER A 217 9.87 -2.90 -15.68
C SER A 217 9.56 -3.47 -17.05
N SER A 218 10.13 -2.94 -18.15
CA SER A 218 9.92 -3.50 -19.49
C SER A 218 10.47 -4.93 -19.64
N ARG A 219 11.63 -5.23 -19.03
CA ARG A 219 12.18 -6.61 -19.01
C ARG A 219 11.29 -7.56 -18.22
N ALA A 220 10.83 -7.15 -17.03
CA ALA A 220 9.94 -7.95 -16.20
C ALA A 220 8.61 -8.25 -16.89
N ILE A 221 8.03 -7.26 -17.56
CA ILE A 221 6.78 -7.39 -18.35
C ILE A 221 6.99 -8.35 -19.51
N ALA A 222 8.03 -8.18 -20.32
CA ALA A 222 8.34 -9.08 -21.44
C ALA A 222 8.53 -10.54 -20.96
N LEU A 223 9.14 -10.73 -19.80
CA LEU A 223 9.28 -12.06 -19.21
C LEU A 223 7.94 -12.62 -18.73
N ALA A 224 7.08 -11.80 -18.11
CA ALA A 224 5.74 -12.21 -17.70
C ALA A 224 4.86 -12.59 -18.90
N GLU A 225 4.93 -11.85 -20.01
CA GLU A 225 4.27 -12.18 -21.26
C GLU A 225 4.75 -13.52 -21.84
N LYS A 226 6.07 -13.74 -21.86
CA LYS A 226 6.69 -14.99 -22.36
C LYS A 226 6.28 -16.21 -21.53
N THR A 227 6.21 -16.09 -20.20
CA THR A 227 5.97 -17.21 -19.28
C THR A 227 4.50 -17.38 -18.91
N GLY A 228 3.68 -16.34 -19.11
CA GLY A 228 2.30 -16.28 -18.65
C GLY A 228 2.15 -16.07 -17.16
N ALA A 229 3.21 -15.66 -16.45
CA ALA A 229 3.20 -15.38 -15.02
C ALA A 229 2.27 -14.19 -14.66
N ARG A 230 1.79 -14.17 -13.42
CA ARG A 230 1.04 -13.03 -12.88
C ARG A 230 2.04 -12.05 -12.26
N LEU A 231 2.27 -10.93 -12.95
CA LEU A 231 3.19 -9.87 -12.51
C LEU A 231 2.40 -8.67 -12.00
N HIS A 232 2.79 -8.16 -10.83
CA HIS A 232 2.37 -6.86 -10.31
C HIS A 232 3.58 -5.96 -10.13
N VAL A 233 3.68 -4.91 -10.94
CA VAL A 233 4.78 -3.95 -10.85
C VAL A 233 4.45 -2.92 -9.79
N PHE A 234 5.25 -2.86 -8.73
CA PHE A 234 5.07 -1.95 -7.61
C PHE A 234 5.49 -0.51 -7.95
N HIS A 235 4.83 0.45 -7.30
CA HIS A 235 5.22 1.87 -7.20
C HIS A 235 5.74 2.50 -8.50
N LEU A 236 4.96 2.43 -9.59
CA LEU A 236 5.31 3.15 -10.83
C LEU A 236 5.56 4.63 -10.54
N SER A 237 6.61 5.17 -11.12
CA SER A 237 7.04 6.53 -10.84
C SER A 237 7.32 7.39 -12.08
N THR A 238 7.15 6.84 -13.30
CA THR A 238 7.52 7.52 -14.55
C THR A 238 6.43 7.49 -15.61
N ALA A 239 6.38 8.54 -16.43
CA ALA A 239 5.47 8.62 -17.58
C ALA A 239 5.70 7.48 -18.58
N LYS A 240 6.96 7.19 -18.87
CA LYS A 240 7.37 6.19 -19.86
C LYS A 240 6.89 4.77 -19.52
N GLU A 241 6.87 4.42 -18.23
CA GLU A 241 6.40 3.12 -17.77
C GLU A 241 4.89 2.93 -17.94
N THR A 242 4.09 4.01 -17.90
CA THR A 242 2.62 3.92 -17.97
C THR A 242 2.14 3.31 -19.30
N ASP A 243 2.91 3.44 -20.36
CA ASP A 243 2.56 2.90 -21.69
C ASP A 243 2.79 1.39 -21.81
N LEU A 244 3.42 0.77 -20.80
CA LEU A 244 3.61 -0.68 -20.74
C LEU A 244 2.35 -1.43 -20.27
N PHE A 245 1.35 -0.73 -19.75
CA PHE A 245 0.17 -1.33 -19.12
C PHE A 245 -1.11 -1.11 -19.93
N ARG A 246 -1.97 -2.11 -19.88
CA ARG A 246 -3.23 -2.17 -20.65
C ARG A 246 -4.42 -1.72 -19.83
N ASN A 247 -5.43 -1.15 -20.51
CA ASN A 247 -6.75 -0.82 -19.93
C ASN A 247 -7.93 -1.34 -20.78
N ASP A 248 -7.66 -2.14 -21.77
CA ASP A 248 -8.63 -2.69 -22.73
C ASP A 248 -9.25 -4.03 -22.29
N ILE A 249 -8.82 -4.55 -21.13
CA ILE A 249 -9.36 -5.77 -20.49
C ILE A 249 -9.70 -5.51 -19.03
N PRO A 250 -10.72 -6.19 -18.46
CA PRO A 250 -11.06 -6.06 -17.05
C PRO A 250 -9.91 -6.49 -16.13
N LEU A 251 -9.76 -5.84 -14.96
CA LEU A 251 -8.69 -6.15 -13.99
C LEU A 251 -8.61 -7.65 -13.62
N LYS A 252 -9.76 -8.30 -13.43
CA LYS A 252 -9.81 -9.74 -13.07
C LYS A 252 -9.15 -10.66 -14.12
N ASP A 253 -9.03 -10.18 -15.36
CA ASP A 253 -8.47 -10.93 -16.50
C ASP A 253 -7.02 -10.48 -16.80
N LYS A 254 -6.53 -9.39 -16.17
CA LYS A 254 -5.15 -8.93 -16.31
C LYS A 254 -4.19 -9.90 -15.58
N LYS A 255 -3.17 -10.33 -16.28
CA LYS A 255 -2.02 -11.04 -15.67
C LYS A 255 -0.90 -10.07 -15.27
N ILE A 256 -0.80 -8.94 -15.96
CA ILE A 256 0.20 -7.90 -15.70
C ILE A 256 -0.54 -6.67 -15.23
N THR A 257 -0.22 -6.23 -14.02
CA THR A 257 -0.88 -5.14 -13.31
C THR A 257 0.16 -4.19 -12.72
N ALA A 258 -0.25 -2.99 -12.35
CA ALA A 258 0.64 -2.01 -11.73
C ALA A 258 -0.04 -1.24 -10.61
N GLU A 259 0.76 -0.80 -9.66
CA GLU A 259 0.34 0.16 -8.65
C GLU A 259 1.05 1.51 -8.81
N VAL A 260 0.47 2.53 -8.23
CA VAL A 260 1.10 3.82 -8.00
C VAL A 260 0.96 4.19 -6.53
N CYS A 261 2.03 4.69 -5.91
CA CYS A 261 1.96 5.11 -4.53
C CYS A 261 1.49 6.55 -4.38
N VAL A 262 0.80 6.82 -3.26
CA VAL A 262 0.28 8.14 -2.92
C VAL A 262 1.34 9.24 -3.05
N HIS A 263 2.59 8.98 -2.63
CA HIS A 263 3.66 9.97 -2.70
C HIS A 263 4.07 10.33 -4.14
N HIS A 264 4.00 9.39 -5.10
CA HIS A 264 4.24 9.67 -6.52
C HIS A 264 3.10 10.46 -7.18
N LEU A 265 1.87 10.35 -6.64
CA LEU A 265 0.73 11.17 -7.05
C LEU A 265 0.70 12.54 -6.35
N TRP A 266 1.44 12.71 -5.25
CA TRP A 266 1.42 13.90 -4.42
C TRP A 266 2.57 14.84 -4.72
N PHE A 267 3.80 14.35 -4.67
CA PHE A 267 5.04 15.11 -4.82
C PHE A 267 5.60 15.09 -6.24
N SER A 268 6.47 16.07 -6.54
CA SER A 268 7.35 16.10 -7.70
C SER A 268 8.79 16.40 -7.27
N GLU A 269 9.75 16.36 -8.21
CA GLU A 269 11.15 16.66 -7.91
C GLU A 269 11.37 18.07 -7.33
N GLU A 270 10.48 19.02 -7.65
CA GLU A 270 10.53 20.37 -7.10
C GLU A 270 10.39 20.40 -5.57
N ASP A 271 9.67 19.43 -5.00
CA ASP A 271 9.43 19.32 -3.56
C ASP A 271 10.69 18.93 -2.76
N TYR A 272 11.76 18.42 -3.42
CA TYR A 272 13.02 18.16 -2.74
C TYR A 272 13.65 19.43 -2.16
N THR A 273 13.40 20.60 -2.76
CA THR A 273 13.89 21.90 -2.27
C THR A 273 13.38 22.25 -0.87
N THR A 274 12.15 21.84 -0.55
CA THR A 274 11.48 22.13 0.74
C THR A 274 11.39 20.96 1.67
N ARG A 275 11.25 19.73 1.14
CA ARG A 275 11.07 18.48 1.90
C ARG A 275 12.36 17.69 2.06
N GLY A 276 13.35 17.92 1.20
CA GLY A 276 14.65 17.25 1.26
C GLY A 276 14.55 15.73 1.34
N ALA A 277 15.29 15.16 2.27
CA ALA A 277 15.35 13.71 2.48
C ALA A 277 14.03 13.07 2.97
N PHE A 278 13.07 13.86 3.44
CA PHE A 278 11.77 13.34 3.92
C PHE A 278 10.90 12.78 2.79
N ILE A 279 11.21 13.11 1.53
CA ILE A 279 10.57 12.53 0.35
C ILE A 279 11.52 11.66 -0.49
N LYS A 280 12.63 11.20 0.09
CA LYS A 280 13.54 10.23 -0.54
C LYS A 280 12.93 8.85 -0.45
N TRP A 281 12.34 8.35 -1.55
CA TRP A 281 11.86 6.97 -1.75
C TRP A 281 12.64 6.27 -2.88
N ASN A 282 12.49 4.97 -3.00
CA ASN A 282 12.94 4.15 -4.12
C ASN A 282 11.74 3.38 -4.68
N PRO A 283 11.30 3.67 -5.93
CA PRO A 283 11.85 4.64 -6.86
C PRO A 283 11.71 6.09 -6.39
N ALA A 284 12.58 6.95 -6.89
CA ALA A 284 12.55 8.37 -6.55
C ALA A 284 11.24 9.04 -7.00
N VAL A 285 10.81 10.06 -6.27
CA VAL A 285 9.83 11.03 -6.78
C VAL A 285 10.43 11.73 -7.98
N LYS A 286 9.71 11.76 -9.10
CA LYS A 286 10.18 12.22 -10.41
C LYS A 286 9.62 13.61 -10.74
N THR A 287 9.64 13.96 -12.02
CA THR A 287 9.19 15.25 -12.54
C THR A 287 7.68 15.51 -12.34
N ALA A 288 7.26 16.75 -12.44
CA ALA A 288 5.84 17.12 -12.47
C ALA A 288 5.10 16.51 -13.68
N ASP A 289 5.80 16.31 -14.79
CA ASP A 289 5.23 15.66 -15.99
C ASP A 289 5.02 14.16 -15.74
N ASP A 290 5.96 13.49 -15.08
CA ASP A 290 5.79 12.08 -14.66
C ASP A 290 4.56 11.96 -13.75
N ARG A 291 4.44 12.78 -12.72
CA ARG A 291 3.27 12.83 -11.84
C ARG A 291 1.96 13.01 -12.62
N THR A 292 1.95 13.93 -13.60
CA THR A 292 0.77 14.18 -14.44
C THR A 292 0.41 12.95 -15.28
N ALA A 293 1.40 12.26 -15.83
CA ALA A 293 1.20 11.03 -16.59
C ALA A 293 0.69 9.88 -15.70
N LEU A 294 1.21 9.74 -14.48
CA LEU A 294 0.72 8.76 -13.50
C LEU A 294 -0.76 9.01 -13.16
N TRP A 295 -1.16 10.28 -12.94
CA TRP A 295 -2.57 10.62 -12.74
C TRP A 295 -3.44 10.22 -13.92
N ARG A 296 -3.01 10.50 -15.15
CA ARG A 296 -3.73 10.10 -16.36
C ARG A 296 -3.89 8.58 -16.46
N ALA A 297 -2.78 7.86 -16.25
CA ALA A 297 -2.78 6.39 -16.31
C ALA A 297 -3.60 5.73 -15.19
N LEU A 298 -3.71 6.36 -14.01
CA LEU A 298 -4.59 5.90 -12.94
C LEU A 298 -6.06 6.09 -13.30
N LEU A 299 -6.41 7.24 -13.88
CA LEU A 299 -7.80 7.56 -14.22
C LEU A 299 -8.32 6.77 -15.42
N ASP A 300 -7.45 6.39 -16.33
CA ASP A 300 -7.79 5.59 -17.53
C ASP A 300 -7.58 4.07 -17.34
N ASP A 301 -7.35 3.60 -16.08
CA ASP A 301 -7.25 2.19 -15.70
C ASP A 301 -6.02 1.42 -16.22
N ARG A 302 -4.98 2.10 -16.69
CA ARG A 302 -3.67 1.49 -16.92
C ARG A 302 -2.97 1.16 -15.59
N LEU A 303 -3.11 2.00 -14.56
CA LEU A 303 -2.67 1.71 -13.20
C LEU A 303 -3.85 1.20 -12.38
N ASP A 304 -3.67 0.07 -11.72
CA ASP A 304 -4.75 -0.72 -11.16
C ASP A 304 -5.01 -0.40 -9.69
N VAL A 305 -3.98 -0.11 -8.90
CA VAL A 305 -4.02 0.04 -7.43
C VAL A 305 -3.33 1.33 -6.99
N ILE A 306 -3.83 1.92 -5.91
CA ILE A 306 -3.15 2.96 -5.13
C ILE A 306 -2.67 2.35 -3.82
N ALA A 307 -1.36 2.37 -3.59
CA ALA A 307 -0.70 1.88 -2.38
C ALA A 307 0.11 2.99 -1.68
N THR A 308 0.85 2.64 -0.63
CA THR A 308 1.63 3.64 0.11
C THR A 308 3.13 3.51 -0.03
N ASP A 309 3.66 2.32 -0.18
CA ASP A 309 5.08 2.04 0.10
C ASP A 309 5.48 2.66 1.46
N HIS A 310 4.60 2.46 2.47
CA HIS A 310 4.87 2.92 3.84
C HIS A 310 6.14 2.28 4.36
N ALA A 311 7.21 3.04 4.41
CA ALA A 311 8.55 2.57 4.70
C ALA A 311 9.26 3.47 5.74
N PRO A 312 8.83 3.44 7.01
CA PRO A 312 9.30 4.36 8.03
C PRO A 312 10.77 4.14 8.39
N HIS A 313 11.43 5.25 8.68
CA HIS A 313 12.77 5.34 9.26
C HIS A 313 12.72 6.35 10.41
N THR A 314 13.62 6.24 11.37
CA THR A 314 13.66 7.19 12.48
C THR A 314 13.99 8.60 11.98
N LEU A 315 13.56 9.62 12.72
CA LEU A 315 13.89 11.01 12.37
C LEU A 315 15.41 11.23 12.30
N GLU A 316 16.15 10.62 13.25
CA GLU A 316 17.62 10.66 13.27
C GLU A 316 18.24 10.08 12.01
N GLU A 317 17.73 8.94 11.52
CA GLU A 317 18.21 8.34 10.27
C GLU A 317 17.95 9.24 9.05
N LYS A 318 16.82 9.92 9.01
CA LYS A 318 16.47 10.86 7.92
C LYS A 318 17.25 12.16 7.96
N GLN A 319 17.82 12.53 9.11
CA GLN A 319 18.62 13.74 9.32
C GLN A 319 20.14 13.51 9.24
N ARG A 320 20.59 12.30 8.88
CA ARG A 320 22.01 12.02 8.69
C ARG A 320 22.59 12.88 7.57
N LYS A 321 23.89 13.14 7.66
CA LYS A 321 24.63 13.81 6.61
C LYS A 321 25.11 12.83 5.54
N GLY A 322 25.23 13.32 4.31
CA GLY A 322 25.67 12.54 3.16
C GLY A 322 24.53 11.70 2.55
N TYR A 323 24.37 11.80 1.25
CA TYR A 323 23.29 11.16 0.49
C TYR A 323 23.14 9.66 0.74
N LEU A 324 24.29 8.93 0.79
CA LEU A 324 24.30 7.48 0.99
C LEU A 324 23.92 7.04 2.40
N ASN A 325 24.09 7.90 3.39
CA ASN A 325 23.77 7.61 4.80
C ASN A 325 22.30 7.81 5.14
N ILE A 326 21.54 8.49 4.27
CA ILE A 326 20.13 8.75 4.45
C ILE A 326 19.31 7.63 3.81
N PRO A 327 18.58 6.82 4.56
CA PRO A 327 17.78 5.74 4.00
C PRO A 327 16.61 6.27 3.19
N SER A 328 16.20 5.51 2.15
CA SER A 328 15.00 5.78 1.35
C SER A 328 13.78 5.15 2.00
N GLY A 329 12.66 5.88 2.01
CA GLY A 329 11.38 5.53 2.61
C GLY A 329 10.87 6.59 3.60
N ALA A 330 9.56 6.65 3.74
CA ALA A 330 8.85 7.54 4.67
C ALA A 330 7.53 6.91 5.13
N PRO A 331 6.94 7.34 6.27
CA PRO A 331 5.65 6.87 6.72
C PRO A 331 4.51 7.52 5.92
N LEU A 332 3.48 6.72 5.57
CA LEU A 332 2.36 7.23 4.78
C LEU A 332 0.99 6.56 5.08
N VAL A 333 0.96 5.35 5.64
CA VAL A 333 -0.26 4.52 5.77
C VAL A 333 -1.41 5.22 6.49
N GLN A 334 -1.14 6.05 7.52
CA GLN A 334 -2.18 6.80 8.25
C GLN A 334 -2.86 7.87 7.38
N HIS A 335 -2.18 8.39 6.39
CA HIS A 335 -2.65 9.54 5.62
C HIS A 335 -3.02 9.21 4.17
N SER A 336 -2.91 7.95 3.74
CA SER A 336 -3.13 7.55 2.34
C SER A 336 -4.53 7.88 1.85
N LEU A 337 -5.56 7.46 2.58
CA LEU A 337 -6.95 7.71 2.21
C LEU A 337 -7.29 9.21 2.23
N VAL A 338 -6.95 9.92 3.30
CA VAL A 338 -7.26 11.36 3.40
C VAL A 338 -6.48 12.20 2.37
N ALA A 339 -5.28 11.78 1.98
CA ALA A 339 -4.54 12.42 0.89
C ALA A 339 -5.27 12.24 -0.45
N MET A 340 -5.82 11.06 -0.74
CA MET A 340 -6.60 10.85 -1.95
C MET A 340 -7.96 11.56 -1.89
N LEU A 341 -8.61 11.62 -0.73
CA LEU A 341 -9.83 12.40 -0.54
C LEU A 341 -9.59 13.91 -0.70
N GLU A 342 -8.43 14.42 -0.30
CA GLU A 342 -8.02 15.81 -0.59
C GLU A 342 -7.88 16.06 -2.11
N LYS A 343 -7.38 15.07 -2.86
CA LYS A 343 -7.35 15.15 -4.33
C LYS A 343 -8.78 15.09 -4.92
N ALA A 344 -9.70 14.37 -4.29
CA ALA A 344 -11.11 14.38 -4.68
C ALA A 344 -11.78 15.73 -4.37
N TYR A 345 -11.52 16.31 -3.22
CA TYR A 345 -11.97 17.66 -2.86
C TYR A 345 -11.53 18.70 -3.88
N LYS A 346 -10.32 18.56 -4.43
CA LYS A 346 -9.75 19.41 -5.50
C LYS A 346 -10.20 19.02 -6.91
N GLY A 347 -11.06 18.02 -7.06
CA GLY A 347 -11.64 17.60 -8.35
C GLY A 347 -10.71 16.74 -9.22
N ALA A 348 -9.58 16.25 -8.69
CA ALA A 348 -8.62 15.46 -9.48
C ALA A 348 -9.07 14.00 -9.69
N ILE A 349 -9.87 13.45 -8.76
CA ILE A 349 -10.35 12.06 -8.80
C ILE A 349 -11.72 11.98 -8.11
N SER A 350 -12.59 11.06 -8.51
CA SER A 350 -13.85 10.83 -7.79
C SER A 350 -13.66 9.90 -6.58
N ILE A 351 -14.48 10.04 -5.54
CA ILE A 351 -14.45 9.15 -4.38
C ILE A 351 -14.74 7.69 -4.79
N LYS A 352 -15.62 7.48 -5.77
CA LYS A 352 -15.89 6.14 -6.31
C LYS A 352 -14.62 5.50 -6.89
N LYS A 353 -13.81 6.29 -7.63
CA LYS A 353 -12.53 5.82 -8.18
C LYS A 353 -11.49 5.57 -7.08
N ILE A 354 -11.49 6.33 -5.98
CA ILE A 354 -10.66 6.07 -4.80
C ILE A 354 -11.03 4.72 -4.19
N VAL A 355 -12.31 4.48 -3.95
CA VAL A 355 -12.81 3.19 -3.41
C VAL A 355 -12.46 2.03 -4.35
N GLU A 356 -12.60 2.21 -5.66
CA GLU A 356 -12.17 1.22 -6.65
C GLU A 356 -10.68 0.90 -6.51
N LYS A 357 -9.80 1.92 -6.51
CA LYS A 357 -8.36 1.75 -6.55
C LYS A 357 -7.72 1.33 -5.21
N MET A 358 -8.33 1.67 -4.09
CA MET A 358 -7.79 1.40 -2.75
C MET A 358 -8.51 0.25 -2.02
N CYS A 359 -9.71 -0.17 -2.46
CA CYS A 359 -10.47 -1.21 -1.77
C CYS A 359 -10.77 -2.40 -2.70
N HIS A 360 -11.46 -2.15 -3.83
CA HIS A 360 -11.92 -3.22 -4.72
C HIS A 360 -10.79 -3.84 -5.51
N ASN A 361 -9.96 -3.04 -6.16
CA ASN A 361 -8.93 -3.51 -7.06
C ASN A 361 -7.84 -4.35 -6.37
N PRO A 362 -7.28 -3.97 -5.20
CA PRO A 362 -6.35 -4.86 -4.51
C PRO A 362 -7.03 -6.18 -4.09
N ALA A 363 -8.33 -6.16 -3.69
CA ALA A 363 -9.05 -7.38 -3.38
C ALA A 363 -9.22 -8.29 -4.61
N ILE A 364 -9.52 -7.74 -5.79
CA ILE A 364 -9.64 -8.47 -7.06
C ILE A 364 -8.27 -9.01 -7.49
N LEU A 365 -7.27 -8.17 -7.54
CA LEU A 365 -5.92 -8.49 -8.01
C LEU A 365 -5.31 -9.65 -7.22
N PHE A 366 -5.35 -9.56 -5.91
CA PHE A 366 -4.81 -10.58 -5.02
C PHE A 366 -5.79 -11.72 -4.72
N GLN A 367 -7.04 -11.64 -5.20
CA GLN A 367 -8.09 -12.63 -4.97
C GLN A 367 -8.39 -12.81 -3.48
N VAL A 368 -8.46 -11.71 -2.74
CA VAL A 368 -8.74 -11.70 -1.30
C VAL A 368 -10.15 -12.23 -1.04
N LYS A 369 -10.28 -13.15 -0.09
CA LYS A 369 -11.56 -13.81 0.18
C LYS A 369 -12.46 -12.92 1.07
N ASP A 370 -13.66 -12.64 0.58
CA ASP A 370 -14.77 -11.98 1.30
C ASP A 370 -14.41 -10.61 1.92
N ARG A 371 -13.49 -9.82 1.31
CA ARG A 371 -13.08 -8.49 1.77
C ARG A 371 -12.96 -7.50 0.60
N GLY A 372 -12.81 -6.21 0.91
CA GLY A 372 -12.65 -5.14 -0.07
C GLY A 372 -13.95 -4.66 -0.72
N PHE A 373 -15.10 -5.17 -0.30
CA PHE A 373 -16.43 -4.82 -0.80
C PHE A 373 -17.45 -4.74 0.33
N LEU A 374 -18.49 -3.90 0.15
CA LEU A 374 -19.66 -3.91 1.00
C LEU A 374 -20.69 -4.87 0.37
N ARG A 375 -20.66 -6.14 0.81
CA ARG A 375 -21.58 -7.19 0.36
C ARG A 375 -22.08 -7.99 1.55
N GLU A 376 -23.33 -8.41 1.54
CA GLU A 376 -23.87 -9.30 2.57
C GLU A 376 -23.07 -10.61 2.60
N GLY A 377 -22.71 -11.05 3.79
CA GLY A 377 -21.86 -12.20 4.03
C GLY A 377 -20.34 -11.91 4.03
N TYR A 378 -19.89 -10.74 3.54
CA TYR A 378 -18.48 -10.34 3.59
C TYR A 378 -18.09 -9.89 4.99
N TYR A 379 -16.80 -9.92 5.30
CA TYR A 379 -16.29 -9.34 6.54
C TYR A 379 -16.62 -7.85 6.62
N ALA A 380 -17.04 -7.41 7.79
CA ALA A 380 -17.34 -6.02 8.04
C ALA A 380 -16.05 -5.24 8.35
N ASP A 381 -15.21 -5.09 7.31
CA ASP A 381 -14.08 -4.18 7.26
C ASP A 381 -14.55 -2.90 6.58
N LEU A 382 -14.80 -1.86 7.38
CA LEU A 382 -15.54 -0.67 6.97
C LEU A 382 -14.83 0.59 7.44
N VAL A 383 -15.00 1.67 6.67
CA VAL A 383 -14.52 3.00 7.06
C VAL A 383 -15.66 4.02 6.93
N LEU A 384 -15.89 4.75 7.99
CA LEU A 384 -16.76 5.91 8.00
C LEU A 384 -15.94 7.18 7.87
N VAL A 385 -16.20 7.97 6.84
CA VAL A 385 -15.44 9.17 6.49
C VAL A 385 -16.32 10.42 6.56
N ASP A 386 -15.79 11.48 7.12
CA ASP A 386 -16.35 12.84 7.06
C ASP A 386 -15.60 13.63 5.96
N LEU A 387 -16.35 14.24 5.04
CA LEU A 387 -15.79 15.05 3.94
C LEU A 387 -15.96 16.55 4.17
N ASP A 388 -16.52 16.93 5.31
CA ASP A 388 -16.76 18.33 5.68
C ASP A 388 -16.11 18.64 7.05
N THR A 389 -14.77 18.48 7.09
CA THR A 389 -13.98 18.76 8.28
C THR A 389 -12.59 19.24 7.91
N GLN A 390 -11.97 20.07 8.74
CA GLN A 390 -10.61 20.58 8.47
C GLN A 390 -9.69 20.28 9.64
N TRP A 391 -8.51 19.79 9.29
CA TRP A 391 -7.44 19.57 10.26
C TRP A 391 -6.08 19.58 9.56
N THR A 392 -5.02 19.77 10.34
CA THR A 392 -3.64 19.83 9.83
C THR A 392 -2.83 18.68 10.41
N VAL A 393 -1.99 18.07 9.57
CA VAL A 393 -1.03 17.03 9.99
C VAL A 393 0.02 17.67 10.91
N GLN A 394 0.08 17.21 12.15
CA GLN A 394 0.98 17.70 13.19
C GLN A 394 1.51 16.53 14.02
N LYS A 395 2.64 16.72 14.69
CA LYS A 395 3.26 15.67 15.51
C LYS A 395 2.33 15.02 16.53
N ASN A 396 1.42 15.78 17.12
CA ASN A 396 0.47 15.30 18.13
C ASN A 396 -0.67 14.43 17.60
N ASN A 397 -0.87 14.36 16.28
CA ASN A 397 -1.88 13.50 15.65
C ASN A 397 -1.26 12.37 14.80
N LEU A 398 0.07 12.17 14.88
CA LEU A 398 0.75 11.06 14.26
C LEU A 398 0.74 9.83 15.17
N LEU A 399 0.39 8.68 14.60
CA LEU A 399 0.47 7.38 15.26
C LEU A 399 1.68 6.54 14.81
N TYR A 400 2.45 7.02 13.84
CA TYR A 400 3.68 6.38 13.41
C TYR A 400 4.71 6.34 14.53
N LYS A 401 5.34 5.19 14.75
CA LYS A 401 6.42 5.06 15.74
C LYS A 401 7.58 6.02 15.48
N CYS A 402 7.90 6.27 14.22
CA CYS A 402 8.99 7.16 13.82
C CYS A 402 8.73 8.65 14.16
N GLY A 403 7.48 9.05 14.48
CA GLY A 403 7.11 10.37 15.00
C GLY A 403 7.23 11.54 14.04
N TRP A 404 7.22 11.30 12.72
CA TRP A 404 7.23 12.32 11.67
C TRP A 404 6.40 11.90 10.46
N SER A 405 6.07 12.84 9.58
CA SER A 405 5.34 12.58 8.33
C SER A 405 5.87 13.47 7.20
N PRO A 406 5.97 12.96 5.96
CA PRO A 406 6.28 13.81 4.79
C PRO A 406 5.16 14.81 4.49
N LEU A 407 3.97 14.60 5.05
CA LEU A 407 2.81 15.48 4.91
C LEU A 407 2.62 16.43 6.10
N GLU A 408 3.60 16.55 7.02
CA GLU A 408 3.50 17.47 8.16
C GLU A 408 3.26 18.91 7.66
N GLY A 409 2.28 19.59 8.28
CA GLY A 409 1.81 20.92 7.87
C GLY A 409 0.73 20.90 6.77
N GLN A 410 0.43 19.75 6.15
CA GLN A 410 -0.66 19.65 5.17
C GLN A 410 -2.02 19.75 5.86
N GLN A 411 -2.89 20.59 5.32
CA GLN A 411 -4.30 20.68 5.70
C GLN A 411 -5.13 19.72 4.84
N PHE A 412 -6.02 18.97 5.50
CA PHE A 412 -7.00 18.07 4.87
C PHE A 412 -8.42 18.55 5.15
N HIS A 413 -9.33 18.34 4.16
CA HIS A 413 -10.75 18.66 4.23
C HIS A 413 -11.62 17.41 4.47
N SER A 414 -11.02 16.32 4.89
CA SER A 414 -11.70 15.08 5.22
C SER A 414 -11.01 14.37 6.37
N ALA A 415 -11.77 13.55 7.11
CA ALA A 415 -11.21 12.73 8.20
C ALA A 415 -11.83 11.32 8.22
N VAL A 416 -11.04 10.34 8.66
CA VAL A 416 -11.56 9.03 9.04
C VAL A 416 -12.22 9.19 10.42
N VAL A 417 -13.54 8.96 10.47
CA VAL A 417 -14.34 9.04 11.70
C VAL A 417 -14.30 7.72 12.46
N SER A 418 -14.50 6.62 11.75
CA SER A 418 -14.47 5.28 12.35
C SER A 418 -13.92 4.25 11.40
N THR A 419 -13.19 3.29 11.95
CA THR A 419 -12.71 2.11 11.23
C THR A 419 -13.19 0.85 11.95
N PHE A 420 -13.73 -0.08 11.18
CA PHE A 420 -14.17 -1.38 11.64
C PHE A 420 -13.28 -2.45 11.02
N VAL A 421 -12.81 -3.37 11.82
CA VAL A 421 -12.04 -4.54 11.41
C VAL A 421 -12.74 -5.78 11.94
N ASN A 422 -13.09 -6.70 11.05
CA ASN A 422 -13.82 -7.92 11.41
C ASN A 422 -15.07 -7.64 12.26
N GLY A 423 -15.84 -6.60 11.89
CA GLY A 423 -17.07 -6.20 12.56
C GLY A 423 -16.90 -5.45 13.88
N LYS A 424 -15.67 -5.23 14.33
CA LYS A 424 -15.35 -4.47 15.56
C LYS A 424 -14.90 -3.06 15.19
N GLN A 425 -15.51 -2.05 15.83
CA GLN A 425 -15.02 -0.69 15.75
C GLN A 425 -13.70 -0.58 16.51
N VAL A 426 -12.59 -0.38 15.79
CA VAL A 426 -11.24 -0.33 16.36
C VAL A 426 -10.72 1.09 16.53
N TYR A 427 -11.24 2.02 15.73
CA TYR A 427 -10.88 3.43 15.77
C TYR A 427 -12.12 4.30 15.70
N HIS A 428 -12.16 5.35 16.50
CA HIS A 428 -13.24 6.34 16.50
C HIS A 428 -12.74 7.72 16.96
N ASN A 429 -12.97 8.77 16.14
CA ASN A 429 -12.70 10.17 16.44
C ASN A 429 -11.32 10.41 17.09
N GLY A 430 -10.25 9.98 16.43
CA GLY A 430 -8.88 10.18 16.88
C GLY A 430 -8.35 9.19 17.92
N LYS A 431 -9.18 8.20 18.33
CA LYS A 431 -8.81 7.23 19.38
C LYS A 431 -8.93 5.79 18.92
N LEU A 432 -7.99 4.99 19.34
CA LEU A 432 -8.13 3.53 19.34
C LEU A 432 -9.04 3.12 20.50
N ILE A 433 -10.07 2.33 20.23
CA ILE A 433 -11.11 2.00 21.19
C ILE A 433 -11.30 0.49 21.43
N ALA A 434 -10.49 -0.33 20.79
CA ALA A 434 -10.51 -1.78 20.95
C ALA A 434 -9.09 -2.34 21.06
N GLU A 435 -8.99 -3.58 21.51
CA GLU A 435 -7.77 -4.39 21.44
C GLU A 435 -7.50 -4.83 19.99
N PRO A 436 -6.31 -5.35 19.64
CA PRO A 436 -6.00 -5.86 18.32
C PRO A 436 -7.04 -6.85 17.79
N GLN A 437 -7.57 -6.61 16.60
CA GLN A 437 -8.63 -7.42 15.97
C GLN A 437 -8.19 -8.01 14.63
N GLY A 438 -6.96 -7.72 14.17
CA GLY A 438 -6.46 -8.16 12.88
C GLY A 438 -6.36 -9.68 12.77
N GLN A 439 -6.72 -10.19 11.60
CA GLN A 439 -6.65 -11.62 11.28
C GLN A 439 -5.77 -11.84 10.05
N ARG A 440 -5.11 -12.99 10.00
CA ARG A 440 -4.50 -13.47 8.76
C ARG A 440 -5.60 -13.66 7.73
N ILE A 441 -5.48 -12.97 6.59
CA ILE A 441 -6.45 -13.12 5.51
C ILE A 441 -6.19 -14.38 4.69
N THR A 442 -7.21 -14.83 3.96
CA THR A 442 -7.15 -15.94 3.02
C THR A 442 -7.52 -15.47 1.62
N PHE A 443 -7.22 -16.26 0.63
CA PHE A 443 -7.37 -15.95 -0.78
C PHE A 443 -8.21 -17.03 -1.48
N ASN A 444 -8.87 -16.66 -2.60
CA ASN A 444 -9.64 -17.56 -3.46
C ASN A 444 -8.83 -17.85 -4.73
N ARG A 445 -7.87 -18.74 -4.65
CA ARG A 445 -6.94 -19.10 -5.75
C ARG A 445 -6.99 -20.58 -6.08
#